data_fe7543f0ed4aedde0ceaec01e8e62d16
#
_entry.id   fe7543f0ed4aedde0ceaec01e8e62d16
#
_cell.length_a   1.000
_cell.length_b   1.000
_cell.length_c   1.000
_cell.angle_alpha   90.00
_cell.angle_beta   90.00
_cell.angle_gamma   90.00
#
_symmetry.space_group_name_H-M   'P 1'
#
loop_
_entity.id
_entity.type
_entity.pdbx_description
1 polymer ?
#
loop_
_entity_poly.entity_id
_entity_poly.type
_entity_poly.pdbx_seq_one_letter_code
_entity_poly.pdbx_strand_id
1 'polypeptide(L)'
;MILGLKPPRPTATRQTWSIPVLLLTTVCGSLELPAQDRAPAPRPFTFVVLGHLRGDANGPNPKLGELLEEVEALAPDLLFLAGDMIWGDVLHYPVDSSMVESEWSTLDSALATVSASIYRTPGNHDINDQVTRDIYLARYGRPPQRVSYGGSRFLLVNSGWLPEDDDVPAGREEYVRGKDLDEAQIAFLRRELSDTAAYEHAFVFMHHLLWWGDDASPWWQVIHPILAAGKVRAVFSGDYGPMKFSHLTRDGVAYYQTSIEDTVSVAIQRALPSSWRLSSQFDNYLSVAVDGPAVEVTVHTIAEVSSGAFTPARWTEINQGLPRPGVARQVWNVIGSPKRLAALAIAAIVYSVLVAAIAVRWRAKRP
;
A
#
# COMPACT_ATOMS: atom_id res chain seq x y z
N MET A 1 79.56 -26.67 -12.68
CA MET A 1 80.93 -26.17 -12.31
C MET A 1 80.71 -24.89 -11.52
N ILE A 2 81.33 -24.79 -10.35
CA ILE A 2 81.31 -23.77 -9.30
C ILE A 2 80.32 -24.09 -8.11
N LEU A 3 80.78 -24.93 -7.24
CA LEU A 3 81.48 -24.75 -5.94
C LEU A 3 80.81 -23.83 -5.00
N GLY A 4 80.26 -24.45 -4.01
CA GLY A 4 79.83 -24.21 -2.71
C GLY A 4 80.72 -23.39 -1.77
N LEU A 5 80.16 -22.73 -0.84
CA LEU A 5 80.77 -22.35 0.46
C LEU A 5 79.68 -22.30 1.53
N LYS A 6 79.96 -23.07 2.55
CA LYS A 6 79.17 -23.23 3.79
C LYS A 6 79.69 -22.20 4.80
N PRO A 7 78.85 -21.39 5.46
CA PRO A 7 79.32 -20.54 6.52
C PRO A 7 79.40 -21.29 7.88
N PRO A 8 80.23 -20.79 8.81
CA PRO A 8 80.58 -21.49 10.06
C PRO A 8 79.51 -21.30 11.15
N ARG A 9 79.49 -22.29 12.07
CA ARG A 9 78.63 -22.29 13.25
C ARG A 9 79.17 -21.32 14.31
N PRO A 10 78.35 -20.55 15.00
CA PRO A 10 78.74 -19.85 16.23
C PRO A 10 78.60 -20.75 17.42
N THR A 11 79.60 -20.67 18.30
CA THR A 11 79.78 -21.34 19.59
C THR A 11 78.82 -20.75 20.63
N ALA A 12 78.12 -21.64 21.33
CA ALA A 12 77.20 -21.28 22.40
C ALA A 12 77.97 -20.88 23.71
N THR A 13 77.81 -19.68 24.15
CA THR A 13 78.18 -19.25 25.54
C THR A 13 76.86 -19.25 26.35
N ARG A 14 76.86 -20.11 27.38
CA ARG A 14 75.83 -20.14 28.44
C ARG A 14 75.98 -18.92 29.36
N GLN A 15 75.04 -18.03 29.26
CA GLN A 15 74.88 -16.96 30.24
C GLN A 15 73.65 -17.26 31.13
N THR A 16 73.90 -17.58 32.38
CA THR A 16 72.87 -17.81 33.44
C THR A 16 72.31 -16.47 33.86
N TRP A 17 71.02 -16.21 33.52
CA TRP A 17 70.31 -15.08 34.04
C TRP A 17 69.39 -15.55 35.17
N SER A 18 69.55 -14.99 36.36
CA SER A 18 68.69 -15.13 37.53
C SER A 18 67.46 -14.24 37.25
N ILE A 19 66.30 -14.84 37.18
CA ILE A 19 65.01 -14.09 37.02
C ILE A 19 64.49 -13.81 38.42
N PRO A 20 64.25 -12.54 38.78
CA PRO A 20 63.53 -12.22 40.03
C PRO A 20 62.00 -12.53 39.76
N VAL A 21 61.44 -13.37 40.63
CA VAL A 21 59.97 -13.60 40.64
C VAL A 21 59.31 -12.35 41.19
N LEU A 22 58.71 -11.60 40.27
CA LEU A 22 57.86 -10.48 40.65
C LEU A 22 56.42 -11.03 40.83
N LEU A 23 55.99 -11.07 42.11
CA LEU A 23 54.59 -11.38 42.44
C LEU A 23 53.68 -10.25 41.88
N LEU A 24 53.01 -10.51 40.73
CA LEU A 24 51.94 -9.66 40.27
C LEU A 24 50.67 -10.04 41.04
N THR A 25 50.27 -9.22 42.01
CA THR A 25 48.92 -9.25 42.57
C THR A 25 47.97 -8.72 41.54
N THR A 26 47.20 -9.61 40.93
CA THR A 26 46.09 -9.28 39.99
C THR A 26 44.96 -8.66 40.84
N VAL A 27 44.86 -7.35 40.84
CA VAL A 27 43.65 -6.66 41.27
C VAL A 27 42.64 -6.86 40.17
N CYS A 28 41.67 -7.78 40.32
CA CYS A 28 40.46 -7.88 39.52
C CYS A 28 39.60 -6.65 39.83
N GLY A 29 39.91 -5.53 39.22
CA GLY A 29 38.97 -4.44 39.08
C GLY A 29 37.91 -4.87 38.09
N SER A 30 36.67 -5.04 38.54
CA SER A 30 35.50 -5.15 37.65
C SER A 30 35.44 -3.90 36.80
N LEU A 31 35.87 -4.00 35.53
CA LEU A 31 35.57 -2.98 34.53
C LEU A 31 34.04 -3.06 34.34
N GLU A 32 33.32 -2.23 35.08
CA GLU A 32 31.94 -1.88 34.66
C GLU A 32 32.07 -1.21 33.32
N LEU A 33 31.69 -1.95 32.27
CA LEU A 33 31.44 -1.37 30.95
C LEU A 33 30.40 -0.26 31.15
N PRO A 34 30.65 0.95 30.62
CA PRO A 34 29.65 1.99 30.72
C PRO A 34 28.36 1.41 30.13
N ALA A 35 27.26 1.57 30.87
CA ALA A 35 25.94 1.22 30.38
C ALA A 35 25.81 1.82 28.99
N GLN A 36 25.74 0.95 27.96
CA GLN A 36 25.40 1.40 26.63
C GLN A 36 24.11 2.19 26.83
N ASP A 37 24.12 3.46 26.45
CA ASP A 37 22.94 4.29 26.37
C ASP A 37 21.93 3.54 25.51
N ARG A 38 21.07 2.80 26.17
CA ARG A 38 19.97 2.09 25.55
C ARG A 38 19.12 3.21 25.00
N ALA A 39 19.01 3.30 23.68
CA ALA A 39 18.10 4.24 23.06
C ALA A 39 16.79 4.21 23.84
N PRO A 40 16.22 5.36 24.21
CA PRO A 40 14.98 5.39 24.97
C PRO A 40 13.96 4.50 24.26
N ALA A 41 13.26 3.69 25.07
CA ALA A 41 12.22 2.81 24.53
C ALA A 41 11.30 3.61 23.58
N PRO A 42 10.98 3.08 22.39
CA PRO A 42 10.10 3.77 21.48
C PRO A 42 8.82 4.18 22.22
N ARG A 43 8.45 5.45 22.12
CA ARG A 43 7.20 5.93 22.71
C ARG A 43 6.05 5.37 21.92
N PRO A 44 4.93 5.02 22.58
CA PRO A 44 3.70 4.72 21.87
C PRO A 44 3.33 5.87 20.93
N PHE A 45 2.85 5.52 19.76
CA PHE A 45 2.40 6.49 18.77
C PHE A 45 1.19 5.95 18.01
N THR A 46 0.49 6.84 17.35
CA THR A 46 -0.64 6.49 16.49
C THR A 46 -0.47 7.06 15.10
N PHE A 47 -1.01 6.34 14.12
CA PHE A 47 -1.14 6.88 12.77
C PHE A 47 -2.51 6.55 12.17
N VAL A 48 -2.92 7.38 11.22
CA VAL A 48 -4.18 7.21 10.48
C VAL A 48 -3.86 6.93 9.02
N VAL A 49 -4.70 6.10 8.39
CA VAL A 49 -4.64 5.79 6.95
C VAL A 49 -5.95 6.15 6.30
N LEU A 50 -5.90 7.00 5.29
CA LEU A 50 -7.01 7.39 4.44
C LEU A 50 -6.74 6.92 3.01
N GLY A 51 -7.74 6.34 2.36
CA GLY A 51 -7.68 5.95 0.96
C GLY A 51 -8.81 6.55 0.15
N HIS A 52 -8.58 6.80 -1.14
CA HIS A 52 -9.56 7.24 -2.12
C HIS A 52 -10.34 8.50 -1.69
N LEU A 53 -9.60 9.56 -1.35
CA LEU A 53 -10.15 10.82 -0.85
C LEU A 53 -10.74 11.71 -1.92
N ARG A 54 -10.47 11.42 -3.18
CA ARG A 54 -10.82 12.28 -4.29
C ARG A 54 -12.32 12.62 -4.31
N GLY A 55 -12.63 13.78 -4.82
CA GLY A 55 -13.98 14.15 -5.24
C GLY A 55 -14.28 13.66 -6.66
N ASP A 56 -15.03 14.47 -7.37
CA ASP A 56 -15.36 14.28 -8.78
C ASP A 56 -15.08 15.56 -9.60
N ALA A 57 -15.51 15.58 -10.86
CA ALA A 57 -15.33 16.75 -11.74
C ALA A 57 -15.99 18.05 -11.23
N ASN A 58 -16.83 17.99 -10.19
CA ASN A 58 -17.54 19.16 -9.62
C ASN A 58 -16.83 19.72 -8.37
N GLY A 59 -15.84 19.02 -7.83
CA GLY A 59 -15.11 19.49 -6.68
C GLY A 59 -14.61 18.40 -5.73
N PRO A 60 -14.09 18.79 -4.57
CA PRO A 60 -13.54 17.87 -3.59
C PRO A 60 -14.63 16.97 -2.99
N ASN A 61 -14.19 15.87 -2.38
CA ASN A 61 -15.08 14.96 -1.67
C ASN A 61 -15.89 15.72 -0.59
N PRO A 62 -17.21 15.66 -0.62
CA PRO A 62 -18.05 16.44 0.31
C PRO A 62 -17.89 16.00 1.76
N LYS A 63 -17.34 14.83 2.03
CA LYS A 63 -17.07 14.31 3.37
C LYS A 63 -15.71 14.73 3.92
N LEU A 64 -14.87 15.37 3.10
CA LEU A 64 -13.47 15.65 3.45
C LEU A 64 -13.35 16.48 4.73
N GLY A 65 -14.18 17.51 4.90
CA GLY A 65 -14.14 18.37 6.08
C GLY A 65 -14.46 17.61 7.37
N GLU A 66 -15.58 16.89 7.41
CA GLU A 66 -15.99 16.07 8.56
C GLU A 66 -14.95 14.99 8.87
N LEU A 67 -14.43 14.32 7.85
CA LEU A 67 -13.39 13.32 8.00
C LEU A 67 -12.12 13.88 8.66
N LEU A 68 -11.66 15.05 8.22
CA LEU A 68 -10.44 15.65 8.77
C LEU A 68 -10.64 16.15 10.20
N GLU A 69 -11.85 16.59 10.57
CA GLU A 69 -12.22 16.91 11.96
C GLU A 69 -12.17 15.64 12.84
N GLU A 70 -12.69 14.51 12.36
CA GLU A 70 -12.59 13.24 13.08
C GLU A 70 -11.14 12.76 13.22
N VAL A 71 -10.33 12.89 12.16
CA VAL A 71 -8.91 12.53 12.19
C VAL A 71 -8.15 13.40 13.19
N GLU A 72 -8.35 14.71 13.17
CA GLU A 72 -7.69 15.61 14.12
C GLU A 72 -8.11 15.33 15.57
N ALA A 73 -9.36 14.94 15.79
CA ALA A 73 -9.84 14.55 17.13
C ALA A 73 -9.15 13.29 17.68
N LEU A 74 -8.63 12.40 16.81
CA LEU A 74 -7.80 11.26 17.20
C LEU A 74 -6.37 11.66 17.57
N ALA A 75 -5.95 12.89 17.22
CA ALA A 75 -4.61 13.43 17.45
C ALA A 75 -3.48 12.47 17.04
N PRO A 76 -3.46 11.96 15.78
CA PRO A 76 -2.45 11.02 15.36
C PRO A 76 -1.08 11.70 15.17
N ASP A 77 0.01 10.96 15.37
CA ASP A 77 1.35 11.45 15.09
C ASP A 77 1.62 11.55 13.58
N LEU A 78 1.06 10.60 12.80
CA LEU A 78 1.26 10.49 11.35
C LEU A 78 -0.08 10.27 10.65
N LEU A 79 -0.18 10.82 9.44
CA LEU A 79 -1.30 10.61 8.52
C LEU A 79 -0.77 10.09 7.18
N PHE A 80 -1.27 8.94 6.73
CA PHE A 80 -0.92 8.36 5.45
C PHE A 80 -2.10 8.42 4.49
N LEU A 81 -1.86 8.96 3.30
CA LEU A 81 -2.84 9.02 2.22
C LEU A 81 -2.47 7.96 1.17
N ALA A 82 -3.37 6.99 0.98
CA ALA A 82 -3.13 5.80 0.16
C ALA A 82 -3.69 5.94 -1.27
N GLY A 83 -3.46 7.09 -1.89
CA GLY A 83 -3.76 7.36 -3.29
C GLY A 83 -5.19 7.79 -3.59
N ASP A 84 -5.40 8.24 -4.82
CA ASP A 84 -6.62 8.87 -5.32
C ASP A 84 -7.08 10.01 -4.42
N MET A 85 -6.19 10.98 -4.27
CA MET A 85 -6.38 12.13 -3.40
C MET A 85 -7.11 13.27 -4.11
N ILE A 86 -6.95 13.38 -5.43
CA ILE A 86 -7.59 14.38 -6.29
C ILE A 86 -8.33 13.71 -7.44
N TRP A 87 -9.18 14.44 -8.15
CA TRP A 87 -9.85 13.95 -9.36
C TRP A 87 -8.88 13.78 -10.53
N GLY A 88 -7.91 14.68 -10.65
CA GLY A 88 -6.81 14.61 -11.62
C GLY A 88 -7.25 14.82 -13.06
N ASP A 89 -8.38 15.48 -13.29
CA ASP A 89 -8.93 15.79 -14.62
C ASP A 89 -8.98 14.60 -15.60
N VAL A 90 -9.34 13.42 -15.07
CA VAL A 90 -9.30 12.16 -15.86
C VAL A 90 -10.23 12.13 -17.08
N LEU A 91 -11.11 13.10 -17.25
CA LEU A 91 -12.04 13.17 -18.40
C LEU A 91 -11.47 13.94 -19.60
N HIS A 92 -10.42 14.74 -19.41
CA HIS A 92 -9.85 15.58 -20.46
C HIS A 92 -8.44 15.11 -20.86
N TYR A 93 -8.10 15.29 -22.12
CA TYR A 93 -6.77 15.03 -22.64
C TYR A 93 -6.47 16.00 -23.78
N PRO A 94 -5.38 16.77 -23.72
CA PRO A 94 -4.41 16.83 -22.61
C PRO A 94 -5.05 17.37 -21.35
N VAL A 95 -4.48 16.97 -20.20
CA VAL A 95 -4.92 17.41 -18.86
C VAL A 95 -4.71 18.90 -18.69
N ASP A 96 -5.66 19.60 -18.09
CA ASP A 96 -5.49 21.00 -17.69
C ASP A 96 -4.67 21.09 -16.40
N SER A 97 -3.41 21.48 -16.56
CA SER A 97 -2.49 21.62 -15.42
C SER A 97 -2.98 22.61 -14.36
N SER A 98 -3.68 23.68 -14.76
CA SER A 98 -4.20 24.67 -13.81
C SER A 98 -5.32 24.12 -12.95
N MET A 99 -6.14 23.23 -13.51
CA MET A 99 -7.19 22.52 -12.79
C MET A 99 -6.57 21.56 -11.76
N VAL A 100 -5.61 20.74 -12.16
CA VAL A 100 -4.90 19.80 -11.29
C VAL A 100 -4.17 20.53 -10.14
N GLU A 101 -3.50 21.63 -10.45
CA GLU A 101 -2.83 22.48 -9.43
C GLU A 101 -3.83 23.05 -8.43
N SER A 102 -5.02 23.47 -8.91
CA SER A 102 -6.11 23.96 -8.05
C SER A 102 -6.66 22.88 -7.15
N GLU A 103 -6.85 21.65 -7.66
CA GLU A 103 -7.30 20.50 -6.86
C GLU A 103 -6.31 20.18 -5.74
N TRP A 104 -5.01 20.11 -6.06
CA TRP A 104 -3.97 19.90 -5.06
C TRP A 104 -3.94 21.01 -4.00
N SER A 105 -4.05 22.26 -4.43
CA SER A 105 -4.04 23.42 -3.51
C SER A 105 -5.25 23.40 -2.58
N THR A 106 -6.41 22.96 -3.07
CA THR A 106 -7.64 22.80 -2.28
C THR A 106 -7.46 21.70 -1.24
N LEU A 107 -6.94 20.54 -1.66
CA LEU A 107 -6.67 19.43 -0.76
C LEU A 107 -5.62 19.79 0.30
N ASP A 108 -4.49 20.37 -0.12
CA ASP A 108 -3.42 20.76 0.82
C ASP A 108 -3.91 21.79 1.84
N SER A 109 -4.80 22.72 1.42
CA SER A 109 -5.42 23.68 2.33
C SER A 109 -6.35 23.02 3.34
N ALA A 110 -7.10 22.00 2.93
CA ALA A 110 -7.92 21.23 3.84
C ALA A 110 -7.06 20.41 4.81
N LEU A 111 -6.03 19.74 4.32
CA LEU A 111 -5.11 18.92 5.11
C LEU A 111 -4.29 19.76 6.12
N ALA A 112 -4.11 21.06 5.89
CA ALA A 112 -3.43 21.94 6.84
C ALA A 112 -4.17 22.12 8.18
N THR A 113 -5.42 21.65 8.28
CA THR A 113 -6.17 21.60 9.55
C THR A 113 -5.73 20.44 10.46
N VAL A 114 -5.01 19.45 9.91
CA VAL A 114 -4.53 18.29 10.66
C VAL A 114 -3.11 18.53 11.13
N SER A 115 -2.87 18.33 12.43
CA SER A 115 -1.56 18.57 13.07
C SER A 115 -0.54 17.46 12.83
N ALA A 116 -0.97 16.29 12.37
CA ALA A 116 -0.10 15.15 12.06
C ALA A 116 0.86 15.41 10.88
N SER A 117 2.01 14.75 10.88
CA SER A 117 2.88 14.70 9.69
C SER A 117 2.24 13.86 8.59
N ILE A 118 2.09 14.43 7.38
CA ILE A 118 1.34 13.81 6.29
C ILE A 118 2.27 13.21 5.24
N TYR A 119 2.01 11.95 4.89
CA TYR A 119 2.73 11.18 3.87
C TYR A 119 1.78 10.63 2.83
N ARG A 120 2.25 10.51 1.58
CA ARG A 120 1.39 10.19 0.43
C ARG A 120 2.00 9.12 -0.45
N THR A 121 1.17 8.20 -0.92
CA THR A 121 1.48 7.34 -2.07
C THR A 121 0.48 7.65 -3.18
N PRO A 122 0.89 7.76 -4.46
CA PRO A 122 -0.02 8.15 -5.52
C PRO A 122 -0.98 7.03 -5.91
N GLY A 123 -2.20 7.41 -6.30
CA GLY A 123 -3.15 6.61 -7.03
C GLY A 123 -3.17 6.94 -8.53
N ASN A 124 -4.02 6.26 -9.28
CA ASN A 124 -4.13 6.45 -10.72
C ASN A 124 -4.87 7.75 -11.12
N HIS A 125 -5.53 8.41 -10.18
CA HIS A 125 -6.07 9.76 -10.36
C HIS A 125 -5.02 10.84 -10.10
N ASP A 126 -4.12 10.59 -9.16
CA ASP A 126 -3.04 11.52 -8.81
C ASP A 126 -1.97 11.59 -9.90
N ILE A 127 -1.70 10.45 -10.55
CA ILE A 127 -0.79 10.33 -11.69
C ILE A 127 -1.50 9.55 -12.79
N ASN A 128 -2.08 10.26 -13.74
CA ASN A 128 -2.81 9.67 -14.86
C ASN A 128 -2.26 10.04 -16.24
N ASP A 129 -1.30 10.96 -16.29
CA ASP A 129 -0.53 11.33 -17.48
C ASP A 129 0.79 12.00 -17.07
N GLN A 130 1.54 12.53 -18.03
CA GLN A 130 2.82 13.18 -17.80
C GLN A 130 2.67 14.50 -17.01
N VAL A 131 1.61 15.25 -17.25
CA VAL A 131 1.37 16.55 -16.57
C VAL A 131 1.10 16.32 -15.09
N THR A 132 0.17 15.41 -14.78
CA THR A 132 -0.18 15.06 -13.40
C THR A 132 1.00 14.43 -12.66
N ARG A 133 1.82 13.60 -13.36
CA ARG A 133 3.06 13.06 -12.82
C ARG A 133 4.02 14.17 -12.40
N ASP A 134 4.30 15.10 -13.30
CA ASP A 134 5.29 16.16 -13.07
C ASP A 134 4.85 17.08 -11.91
N ILE A 135 3.56 17.39 -11.83
CA ILE A 135 2.98 18.15 -10.71
C ILE A 135 3.14 17.35 -9.40
N TYR A 136 2.78 16.06 -9.39
CA TYR A 136 2.91 15.22 -8.19
C TYR A 136 4.35 15.14 -7.71
N LEU A 137 5.30 14.86 -8.62
CA LEU A 137 6.71 14.71 -8.29
C LEU A 137 7.33 16.03 -7.78
N ALA A 138 6.92 17.18 -8.33
CA ALA A 138 7.36 18.49 -7.88
C ALA A 138 6.88 18.82 -6.47
N ARG A 139 5.65 18.39 -6.09
CA ARG A 139 5.05 18.66 -4.78
C ARG A 139 5.51 17.70 -3.69
N TYR A 140 5.59 16.42 -3.98
CA TYR A 140 5.69 15.36 -2.96
C TYR A 140 6.89 14.43 -3.14
N GLY A 141 7.64 14.60 -4.22
CA GLY A 141 8.81 13.78 -4.53
C GLY A 141 8.45 12.44 -5.18
N ARG A 142 9.48 11.74 -5.62
CA ARG A 142 9.35 10.46 -6.35
C ARG A 142 9.17 9.29 -5.38
N PRO A 143 8.17 8.43 -5.57
CA PRO A 143 8.11 7.12 -4.92
C PRO A 143 9.17 6.17 -5.53
N PRO A 144 9.63 5.11 -4.82
CA PRO A 144 9.21 4.77 -3.47
C PRO A 144 9.90 5.63 -2.41
N GLN A 145 9.27 5.81 -1.27
CA GLN A 145 9.79 6.59 -0.15
C GLN A 145 9.80 5.77 1.14
N ARG A 146 10.76 6.08 2.02
CA ARG A 146 10.82 5.54 3.37
C ARG A 146 10.66 6.66 4.39
N VAL A 147 9.79 6.42 5.36
CA VAL A 147 9.65 7.20 6.58
C VAL A 147 10.06 6.34 7.76
N SER A 148 10.71 6.91 8.76
CA SER A 148 11.03 6.24 10.01
C SER A 148 10.47 7.05 11.17
N TYR A 149 9.71 6.40 12.05
CA TYR A 149 9.11 7.01 13.22
C TYR A 149 8.89 5.97 14.30
N GLY A 150 9.16 6.31 15.57
CA GLY A 150 8.89 5.45 16.72
C GLY A 150 9.52 4.05 16.63
N GLY A 151 10.71 3.91 16.01
CA GLY A 151 11.34 2.60 15.79
C GLY A 151 10.74 1.78 14.65
N SER A 152 9.75 2.31 13.95
CA SER A 152 9.06 1.66 12.83
C SER A 152 9.50 2.21 11.48
N ARG A 153 9.34 1.39 10.43
CA ARG A 153 9.54 1.74 9.01
C ARG A 153 8.22 1.79 8.29
N PHE A 154 8.01 2.87 7.53
CA PHE A 154 6.86 3.09 6.68
C PHE A 154 7.36 3.21 5.24
N LEU A 155 6.95 2.28 4.40
CA LEU A 155 7.42 2.14 3.02
C LEU A 155 6.25 2.49 2.09
N LEU A 156 6.39 3.61 1.38
CA LEU A 156 5.39 4.10 0.45
C LEU A 156 5.81 3.71 -0.96
N VAL A 157 5.04 2.86 -1.62
CA VAL A 157 5.31 2.39 -2.98
C VAL A 157 4.23 2.86 -3.94
N ASN A 158 4.61 3.05 -5.20
CA ASN A 158 3.68 3.38 -6.26
C ASN A 158 3.23 2.09 -6.96
N SER A 159 1.98 1.73 -6.78
CA SER A 159 1.36 0.57 -7.44
C SER A 159 0.71 0.91 -8.77
N GLY A 160 0.71 2.20 -9.14
CA GLY A 160 0.34 2.68 -10.45
C GLY A 160 1.53 2.72 -11.39
N TRP A 161 1.30 3.18 -12.60
CA TRP A 161 2.37 3.41 -13.54
C TRP A 161 3.01 4.78 -13.28
N LEU A 162 4.34 4.84 -13.26
CA LEU A 162 5.11 6.07 -13.22
C LEU A 162 6.00 6.08 -14.46
N PRO A 163 5.58 6.76 -15.53
CA PRO A 163 6.37 6.80 -16.74
C PRO A 163 7.72 7.42 -16.46
N GLU A 164 8.78 6.69 -16.81
CA GLU A 164 10.09 7.27 -16.90
C GLU A 164 10.23 7.85 -18.30
N ASP A 165 10.50 9.15 -18.37
CA ASP A 165 10.82 9.91 -19.57
C ASP A 165 9.93 9.63 -20.81
N ASP A 166 9.88 10.44 -21.77
CA ASP A 166 9.24 10.52 -23.10
C ASP A 166 8.37 9.35 -23.65
N ASP A 167 8.42 8.18 -23.06
CA ASP A 167 7.56 7.03 -23.38
C ASP A 167 6.16 7.21 -22.78
N VAL A 168 5.46 8.25 -23.23
CA VAL A 168 4.04 8.37 -22.96
C VAL A 168 3.34 7.31 -23.79
N PRO A 169 2.68 6.30 -23.19
CA PRO A 169 1.84 5.40 -23.96
C PRO A 169 0.86 6.17 -24.81
N ALA A 170 0.60 5.68 -25.99
CA ALA A 170 -0.30 6.32 -26.96
C ALA A 170 -1.76 6.41 -26.46
N GLY A 171 -2.05 5.95 -25.24
CA GLY A 171 -3.40 5.96 -24.66
C GLY A 171 -3.40 6.13 -23.16
N ARG A 172 -4.15 7.08 -22.68
CA ARG A 172 -4.45 7.35 -21.27
C ARG A 172 -4.91 6.12 -20.47
N GLU A 173 -5.55 5.16 -21.14
CA GLU A 173 -6.05 3.95 -20.51
C GLU A 173 -4.93 3.08 -19.89
N GLU A 174 -3.70 3.18 -20.37
CA GLU A 174 -2.58 2.44 -19.85
C GLU A 174 -2.09 3.00 -18.51
N TYR A 175 -2.14 4.31 -18.31
CA TYR A 175 -1.86 4.94 -17.01
C TYR A 175 -2.82 4.48 -15.92
N VAL A 176 -4.10 4.42 -16.25
CA VAL A 176 -5.15 4.02 -15.31
C VAL A 176 -5.09 2.52 -15.01
N ARG A 177 -4.50 1.71 -15.90
CA ARG A 177 -4.45 0.24 -15.79
C ARG A 177 -3.14 -0.32 -15.26
N GLY A 178 -2.06 0.46 -15.24
CA GLY A 178 -0.77 0.01 -14.72
C GLY A 178 -0.86 -0.28 -13.23
N LYS A 179 -1.00 -1.56 -12.89
CA LYS A 179 -1.16 -2.03 -11.50
C LYS A 179 -0.10 -3.07 -11.21
N ASP A 180 1.09 -2.62 -10.85
CA ASP A 180 2.17 -3.51 -10.42
C ASP A 180 3.28 -2.71 -9.71
N LEU A 181 4.23 -3.41 -9.13
CA LEU A 181 5.48 -2.84 -8.67
C LEU A 181 6.60 -3.21 -9.66
N ASP A 182 7.28 -2.21 -10.17
CA ASP A 182 8.47 -2.42 -11.01
C ASP A 182 9.66 -3.00 -10.24
N GLU A 183 10.69 -3.43 -10.96
CA GLU A 183 11.88 -4.05 -10.35
C GLU A 183 12.60 -3.11 -9.38
N ALA A 184 12.59 -1.78 -9.62
CA ALA A 184 13.24 -0.81 -8.76
C ALA A 184 12.54 -0.72 -7.41
N GLN A 185 11.21 -0.76 -7.39
CA GLN A 185 10.41 -0.77 -6.18
C GLN A 185 10.53 -2.11 -5.42
N ILE A 186 10.59 -3.23 -6.14
CA ILE A 186 10.85 -4.54 -5.54
C ILE A 186 12.25 -4.58 -4.91
N ALA A 187 13.25 -4.03 -5.59
CA ALA A 187 14.61 -3.89 -5.03
C ALA A 187 14.65 -2.96 -3.81
N PHE A 188 13.87 -1.87 -3.83
CA PHE A 188 13.68 -1.00 -2.68
C PHE A 188 13.10 -1.76 -1.48
N LEU A 189 12.01 -2.50 -1.65
CA LEU A 189 11.43 -3.31 -0.57
C LEU A 189 12.44 -4.32 -0.01
N ARG A 190 13.17 -5.03 -0.88
CA ARG A 190 14.20 -5.98 -0.45
C ARG A 190 15.29 -5.30 0.38
N ARG A 191 15.78 -4.15 -0.07
CA ARG A 191 16.81 -3.39 0.64
C ARG A 191 16.32 -2.90 1.99
N GLU A 192 15.14 -2.25 2.02
CA GLU A 192 14.61 -1.67 3.25
C GLU A 192 14.19 -2.71 4.28
N LEU A 193 13.86 -3.92 3.85
CA LEU A 193 13.40 -5.00 4.73
C LEU A 193 14.49 -6.03 5.06
N SER A 194 15.70 -5.90 4.50
CA SER A 194 16.79 -6.88 4.69
C SER A 194 17.35 -6.92 6.12
N ASP A 195 17.46 -5.76 6.78
CA ASP A 195 17.96 -5.66 8.16
C ASP A 195 16.78 -5.52 9.13
N THR A 196 16.25 -6.64 9.57
CA THR A 196 15.12 -6.70 10.51
C THR A 196 15.49 -6.38 11.95
N ALA A 197 16.78 -6.16 12.26
CA ALA A 197 17.22 -5.68 13.56
C ALA A 197 17.17 -4.15 13.66
N ALA A 198 17.12 -3.45 12.53
CA ALA A 198 17.14 -2.00 12.48
C ALA A 198 15.76 -1.34 12.70
N TYR A 199 14.72 -2.12 12.90
CA TYR A 199 13.35 -1.62 13.16
C TYR A 199 12.54 -2.65 13.95
N GLU A 200 11.52 -2.17 14.65
CA GLU A 200 10.59 -3.02 15.40
C GLU A 200 9.44 -3.49 14.52
N HIS A 201 8.86 -2.59 13.73
CA HIS A 201 7.77 -2.85 12.79
C HIS A 201 8.07 -2.26 11.42
N ALA A 202 7.49 -2.88 10.40
CA ALA A 202 7.42 -2.30 9.06
C ALA A 202 5.97 -2.29 8.56
N PHE A 203 5.61 -1.23 7.85
CA PHE A 203 4.31 -1.01 7.24
C PHE A 203 4.50 -0.60 5.78
N VAL A 204 3.64 -1.08 4.89
CA VAL A 204 3.69 -0.77 3.46
C VAL A 204 2.41 -0.08 3.04
N PHE A 205 2.53 0.96 2.24
CA PHE A 205 1.41 1.74 1.72
C PHE A 205 1.46 1.76 0.20
N MET A 206 0.34 1.50 -0.41
CA MET A 206 0.14 1.56 -1.86
C MET A 206 -1.31 1.91 -2.17
N HIS A 207 -1.60 2.26 -3.43
CA HIS A 207 -2.97 2.55 -3.83
C HIS A 207 -3.73 1.28 -4.21
N HIS A 208 -3.28 0.56 -5.24
CA HIS A 208 -4.02 -0.58 -5.79
C HIS A 208 -3.92 -1.82 -4.91
N LEU A 209 -4.98 -2.65 -4.93
CA LEU A 209 -5.06 -3.91 -4.19
C LEU A 209 -4.36 -5.05 -4.95
N LEU A 210 -3.03 -4.99 -5.09
CA LEU A 210 -2.25 -6.00 -5.81
C LEU A 210 -2.36 -7.40 -5.18
N TRP A 211 -2.68 -7.46 -3.90
CA TRP A 211 -2.88 -8.68 -3.13
C TRP A 211 -4.24 -9.38 -3.37
N TRP A 212 -5.12 -8.79 -4.19
CA TRP A 212 -6.36 -9.43 -4.63
C TRP A 212 -6.16 -10.42 -5.78
N GLY A 213 -4.96 -10.47 -6.35
CA GLY A 213 -4.61 -11.47 -7.35
C GLY A 213 -4.72 -12.90 -6.81
N ASP A 214 -4.77 -13.86 -7.71
CA ASP A 214 -4.69 -15.27 -7.35
C ASP A 214 -3.29 -15.65 -6.81
N ASP A 215 -3.15 -16.84 -6.27
CA ASP A 215 -1.89 -17.29 -5.66
C ASP A 215 -0.72 -17.34 -6.66
N ALA A 216 -0.97 -17.35 -7.97
CA ALA A 216 0.06 -17.32 -9.01
C ALA A 216 0.48 -15.89 -9.38
N SER A 217 -0.19 -14.86 -8.84
CA SER A 217 0.13 -13.47 -9.16
C SER A 217 1.55 -13.08 -8.70
N PRO A 218 2.19 -12.10 -9.36
CA PRO A 218 3.50 -11.57 -8.93
C PRO A 218 3.50 -11.11 -7.47
N TRP A 219 2.37 -10.58 -6.99
CA TRP A 219 2.24 -10.19 -5.59
C TRP A 219 2.53 -11.36 -4.64
N TRP A 220 1.83 -12.49 -4.81
CA TRP A 220 1.97 -13.63 -3.91
C TRP A 220 3.25 -14.43 -4.12
N GLN A 221 3.76 -14.45 -5.36
CA GLN A 221 4.96 -15.23 -5.68
C GLN A 221 6.26 -14.50 -5.39
N VAL A 222 6.28 -13.17 -5.49
CA VAL A 222 7.52 -12.38 -5.40
C VAL A 222 7.49 -11.41 -4.23
N ILE A 223 6.42 -10.61 -4.10
CA ILE A 223 6.39 -9.48 -3.16
C ILE A 223 6.06 -9.95 -1.75
N HIS A 224 4.99 -10.72 -1.59
CA HIS A 224 4.59 -11.23 -0.27
C HIS A 224 5.71 -11.97 0.50
N PRO A 225 6.52 -12.85 -0.11
CA PRO A 225 7.65 -13.47 0.57
C PRO A 225 8.68 -12.47 1.12
N ILE A 226 8.91 -11.34 0.40
CA ILE A 226 9.79 -10.26 0.87
C ILE A 226 9.20 -9.59 2.10
N LEU A 227 7.89 -9.31 2.07
CA LEU A 227 7.18 -8.66 3.18
C LEU A 227 7.16 -9.55 4.43
N ALA A 228 6.86 -10.82 4.28
CA ALA A 228 6.82 -11.79 5.38
C ALA A 228 8.20 -11.98 6.02
N ALA A 229 9.26 -12.12 5.21
CA ALA A 229 10.64 -12.20 5.69
C ALA A 229 11.09 -10.91 6.38
N GLY A 230 10.61 -9.76 5.91
CA GLY A 230 10.89 -8.42 6.45
C GLY A 230 10.04 -8.04 7.66
N LYS A 231 9.28 -8.95 8.26
CA LYS A 231 8.42 -8.70 9.42
C LYS A 231 7.44 -7.53 9.22
N VAL A 232 6.92 -7.38 8.01
CA VAL A 232 5.89 -6.38 7.73
C VAL A 232 4.64 -6.75 8.51
N ARG A 233 4.13 -5.80 9.32
CA ARG A 233 2.93 -5.99 10.15
C ARG A 233 1.66 -5.81 9.35
N ALA A 234 1.66 -4.80 8.48
CA ALA A 234 0.50 -4.52 7.65
C ALA A 234 0.86 -3.87 6.31
N VAL A 235 0.02 -4.14 5.32
CA VAL A 235 -0.05 -3.48 4.02
C VAL A 235 -1.37 -2.74 3.94
N PHE A 236 -1.34 -1.46 3.60
CA PHE A 236 -2.51 -0.62 3.46
C PHE A 236 -2.68 -0.21 2.00
N SER A 237 -3.89 -0.40 1.49
CA SER A 237 -4.28 -0.04 0.11
C SER A 237 -5.49 0.86 0.11
N GLY A 238 -5.49 1.87 -0.77
CA GLY A 238 -6.51 2.91 -0.82
C GLY A 238 -7.44 2.85 -2.03
N ASP A 239 -7.28 1.86 -2.92
CA ASP A 239 -8.07 1.78 -4.14
C ASP A 239 -9.52 1.41 -3.82
N TYR A 240 -10.41 1.90 -4.68
CA TYR A 240 -11.81 1.61 -4.66
C TYR A 240 -12.16 0.55 -5.72
N GLY A 241 -12.90 -0.43 -5.31
CA GLY A 241 -13.36 -1.51 -6.18
C GLY A 241 -14.79 -1.92 -5.85
N PRO A 242 -15.16 -3.19 -6.09
CA PRO A 242 -16.46 -3.69 -5.66
C PRO A 242 -16.63 -3.71 -4.13
N MET A 243 -15.54 -3.55 -3.39
CA MET A 243 -15.52 -3.38 -1.93
C MET A 243 -14.75 -2.11 -1.58
N LYS A 244 -15.10 -1.47 -0.47
CA LYS A 244 -14.41 -0.31 0.09
C LYS A 244 -13.55 -0.67 1.28
N PHE A 245 -13.91 -1.73 1.96
CA PHE A 245 -13.14 -2.33 3.02
C PHE A 245 -12.93 -3.81 2.74
N SER A 246 -11.72 -4.27 2.90
CA SER A 246 -11.39 -5.69 2.96
C SER A 246 -10.18 -5.91 3.85
N HIS A 247 -10.10 -7.09 4.42
CA HIS A 247 -9.02 -7.50 5.30
C HIS A 247 -8.72 -8.97 5.13
N LEU A 248 -7.43 -9.30 5.10
CA LEU A 248 -6.96 -10.68 5.24
C LEU A 248 -5.62 -10.69 5.98
N THR A 249 -5.25 -11.83 6.52
CA THR A 249 -3.92 -12.06 7.08
C THR A 249 -3.31 -13.29 6.43
N ARG A 250 -2.05 -13.19 6.02
CA ARG A 250 -1.28 -14.30 5.46
C ARG A 250 0.16 -14.24 5.97
N ASP A 251 0.67 -15.35 6.47
CA ASP A 251 2.06 -15.49 6.97
C ASP A 251 2.49 -14.37 7.93
N GLY A 252 1.57 -13.93 8.79
CA GLY A 252 1.81 -12.86 9.78
C GLY A 252 1.71 -11.43 9.23
N VAL A 253 1.51 -11.25 7.94
CA VAL A 253 1.26 -9.94 7.30
C VAL A 253 -0.24 -9.71 7.18
N ALA A 254 -0.72 -8.60 7.75
CA ALA A 254 -2.11 -8.16 7.60
C ALA A 254 -2.26 -7.25 6.36
N TYR A 255 -3.34 -7.41 5.62
CA TYR A 255 -3.67 -6.62 4.44
C TYR A 255 -4.98 -5.89 4.68
N TYR A 256 -5.00 -4.59 4.43
CA TYR A 256 -6.16 -3.74 4.62
C TYR A 256 -6.43 -2.93 3.37
N GLN A 257 -7.69 -2.90 2.98
CA GLN A 257 -8.23 -1.89 2.08
C GLN A 257 -8.99 -0.87 2.91
N THR A 258 -8.80 0.41 2.60
CA THR A 258 -9.57 1.51 3.16
C THR A 258 -9.94 2.47 2.05
N SER A 259 -11.17 2.95 2.02
CA SER A 259 -11.56 3.89 0.99
C SER A 259 -12.80 4.71 1.40
N ILE A 260 -12.83 5.94 0.92
CA ILE A 260 -13.92 6.89 1.06
C ILE A 260 -14.40 7.22 -0.33
N GLU A 261 -15.68 7.05 -0.54
CA GLU A 261 -16.25 7.20 -1.88
C GLU A 261 -16.65 8.62 -2.21
N ASP A 262 -16.57 8.96 -3.50
CA ASP A 262 -17.10 10.19 -4.04
C ASP A 262 -18.63 10.20 -4.10
N THR A 263 -19.21 11.33 -4.49
CA THR A 263 -20.67 11.57 -4.52
C THR A 263 -21.43 10.66 -5.49
N VAL A 264 -20.80 10.19 -6.55
CA VAL A 264 -21.45 9.37 -7.61
C VAL A 264 -21.81 8.00 -7.08
N SER A 265 -20.92 7.44 -6.29
CA SER A 265 -21.05 6.10 -5.75
C SER A 265 -22.02 6.02 -4.59
N VAL A 266 -22.25 7.11 -3.84
CA VAL A 266 -23.25 7.19 -2.77
C VAL A 266 -24.64 6.76 -3.25
N ALA A 267 -25.04 7.15 -4.45
CA ALA A 267 -26.34 6.78 -5.02
C ALA A 267 -26.41 5.25 -5.30
N ILE A 268 -25.31 4.64 -5.74
CA ILE A 268 -25.23 3.18 -5.99
C ILE A 268 -25.25 2.43 -4.66
N GLN A 269 -24.55 2.90 -3.64
CA GLN A 269 -24.52 2.28 -2.31
C GLN A 269 -25.89 2.27 -1.65
N ARG A 270 -26.65 3.36 -1.76
CA ARG A 270 -28.02 3.41 -1.21
C ARG A 270 -28.95 2.37 -1.79
N ALA A 271 -28.66 1.89 -3.00
CA ALA A 271 -29.40 0.81 -3.65
C ALA A 271 -28.99 -0.59 -3.19
N LEU A 272 -27.85 -0.73 -2.45
CA LEU A 272 -27.39 -2.02 -1.99
C LEU A 272 -28.10 -2.42 -0.67
N PRO A 273 -28.34 -3.73 -0.46
CA PRO A 273 -28.88 -4.21 0.81
C PRO A 273 -28.01 -3.78 1.99
N SER A 274 -28.61 -3.38 3.10
CA SER A 274 -27.91 -2.92 4.31
C SER A 274 -26.88 -3.94 4.85
N SER A 275 -27.15 -5.24 4.72
CA SER A 275 -26.22 -6.31 5.06
C SER A 275 -24.91 -6.28 4.25
N TRP A 276 -24.99 -5.84 3.00
CA TRP A 276 -23.82 -5.67 2.13
C TRP A 276 -22.96 -4.47 2.53
N ARG A 277 -23.60 -3.38 2.94
CA ARG A 277 -22.90 -2.18 3.43
C ARG A 277 -22.08 -2.47 4.67
N LEU A 278 -22.61 -3.30 5.58
CA LEU A 278 -21.89 -3.73 6.78
C LEU A 278 -20.70 -4.62 6.48
N SER A 279 -20.72 -5.37 5.36
CA SER A 279 -19.67 -6.33 5.06
C SER A 279 -18.45 -5.75 4.34
N SER A 280 -18.64 -4.74 3.47
CA SER A 280 -17.55 -4.28 2.61
C SER A 280 -17.80 -2.97 1.89
N GLN A 281 -19.01 -2.41 1.97
CA GLN A 281 -19.46 -1.26 1.19
C GLN A 281 -19.73 -0.03 2.06
N PHE A 282 -18.90 0.20 3.05
CA PHE A 282 -18.99 1.38 3.92
C PHE A 282 -17.74 2.24 3.77
N ASP A 283 -17.94 3.55 3.81
CA ASP A 283 -16.85 4.50 3.85
C ASP A 283 -16.09 4.34 5.16
N ASN A 284 -14.79 4.27 5.08
CA ASN A 284 -13.97 3.97 6.24
C ASN A 284 -12.58 4.57 6.15
N TYR A 285 -11.98 4.74 7.31
CA TYR A 285 -10.57 4.99 7.48
C TYR A 285 -10.02 4.15 8.64
N LEU A 286 -8.71 4.07 8.76
CA LEU A 286 -8.06 3.23 9.75
C LEU A 286 -7.23 4.07 10.69
N SER A 287 -7.33 3.81 12.01
CA SER A 287 -6.31 4.24 12.96
C SER A 287 -5.49 3.05 13.43
N VAL A 288 -4.21 3.26 13.64
CA VAL A 288 -3.26 2.23 14.08
C VAL A 288 -2.52 2.74 15.30
N ALA A 289 -2.68 2.04 16.41
CA ALA A 289 -1.91 2.28 17.63
C ALA A 289 -0.71 1.32 17.67
N VAL A 290 0.47 1.87 17.94
CA VAL A 290 1.72 1.12 18.09
C VAL A 290 2.27 1.37 19.51
N ASP A 291 2.37 0.30 20.29
CA ASP A 291 2.92 0.35 21.66
C ASP A 291 3.87 -0.83 21.89
N GLY A 292 5.17 -0.59 21.80
CA GLY A 292 6.18 -1.63 21.79
C GLY A 292 5.83 -2.71 20.74
N PRO A 293 5.75 -3.99 21.09
CA PRO A 293 5.46 -5.07 20.15
C PRO A 293 4.00 -5.10 19.67
N ALA A 294 3.12 -4.37 20.32
CA ALA A 294 1.68 -4.36 20.00
C ALA A 294 1.38 -3.40 18.85
N VAL A 295 0.59 -3.88 17.91
CA VAL A 295 0.02 -3.10 16.81
C VAL A 295 -1.47 -3.38 16.75
N GLU A 296 -2.27 -2.37 16.99
CA GLU A 296 -3.73 -2.48 16.99
C GLU A 296 -4.32 -1.60 15.89
N VAL A 297 -5.16 -2.19 15.05
CA VAL A 297 -5.84 -1.50 13.96
C VAL A 297 -7.32 -1.37 14.31
N THR A 298 -7.82 -0.14 14.25
CA THR A 298 -9.23 0.18 14.40
C THR A 298 -9.79 0.69 13.09
N VAL A 299 -10.96 0.19 12.71
CA VAL A 299 -11.69 0.61 11.52
C VAL A 299 -12.75 1.61 11.95
N HIS A 300 -12.70 2.80 11.42
CA HIS A 300 -13.67 3.87 11.64
C HIS A 300 -14.60 3.96 10.43
N THR A 301 -15.91 4.09 10.69
CA THR A 301 -16.90 4.25 9.64
C THR A 301 -17.37 5.71 9.60
N ILE A 302 -17.44 6.26 8.39
CA ILE A 302 -17.92 7.63 8.18
C ILE A 302 -19.40 7.56 7.81
N ALA A 303 -20.21 8.28 8.52
CA ALA A 303 -21.66 8.51 8.34
C ALA A 303 -22.48 7.51 7.48
N GLU A 304 -23.68 7.13 7.94
CA GLU A 304 -24.78 6.36 7.30
C GLU A 304 -24.92 4.87 7.67
N VAL A 305 -23.90 4.20 8.16
CA VAL A 305 -24.05 2.83 8.67
C VAL A 305 -23.53 2.81 10.08
N SER A 306 -24.42 2.97 11.05
CA SER A 306 -24.10 3.01 12.49
C SER A 306 -22.65 3.48 12.76
N SER A 307 -22.50 4.80 12.86
CA SER A 307 -21.26 5.44 13.26
C SER A 307 -20.59 4.65 14.38
N GLY A 308 -19.42 4.09 14.14
CA GLY A 308 -18.73 3.33 15.16
C GLY A 308 -17.41 2.79 14.67
N ALA A 309 -16.49 2.66 15.60
CA ALA A 309 -15.23 2.01 15.38
C ALA A 309 -15.34 0.52 15.72
N PHE A 310 -14.63 -0.33 14.98
CA PHE A 310 -14.56 -1.76 15.27
C PHE A 310 -13.18 -2.32 14.91
N THR A 311 -12.84 -3.45 15.53
CA THR A 311 -11.60 -4.16 15.22
C THR A 311 -11.77 -5.08 14.00
N PRO A 312 -10.68 -5.43 13.28
CA PRO A 312 -10.73 -6.42 12.20
C PRO A 312 -11.31 -7.77 12.62
N ALA A 313 -11.09 -8.18 13.85
CA ALA A 313 -11.69 -9.40 14.39
C ALA A 313 -13.23 -9.30 14.43
N ARG A 314 -13.75 -8.16 14.88
CA ARG A 314 -15.20 -7.92 14.89
C ARG A 314 -15.79 -7.88 13.48
N TRP A 315 -15.08 -7.31 12.52
CA TRP A 315 -15.48 -7.35 11.11
C TRP A 315 -15.57 -8.79 10.60
N THR A 316 -14.58 -9.62 10.93
CA THR A 316 -14.57 -11.04 10.55
C THR A 316 -15.77 -11.78 11.14
N GLU A 317 -16.12 -11.55 12.40
CA GLU A 317 -17.31 -12.11 13.05
C GLU A 317 -18.60 -11.71 12.32
N ILE A 318 -18.74 -10.42 11.99
CA ILE A 318 -19.90 -9.92 11.26
C ILE A 318 -20.02 -10.58 9.88
N ASN A 319 -18.90 -10.78 9.18
CA ASN A 319 -18.90 -11.37 7.85
C ASN A 319 -19.06 -12.88 7.81
N GLN A 320 -18.71 -13.62 8.86
CA GLN A 320 -18.89 -15.08 8.91
C GLN A 320 -20.36 -15.49 8.80
N GLY A 321 -21.29 -14.64 9.26
CA GLY A 321 -22.72 -14.88 9.17
C GLY A 321 -23.38 -14.39 7.87
N LEU A 322 -22.67 -13.71 7.00
CA LEU A 322 -23.23 -13.13 5.78
C LEU A 322 -23.03 -14.07 4.60
N PRO A 323 -24.07 -14.32 3.78
CA PRO A 323 -23.91 -15.12 2.58
C PRO A 323 -22.92 -14.42 1.64
N ARG A 324 -21.83 -15.12 1.29
CA ARG A 324 -20.91 -14.65 0.25
C ARG A 324 -21.71 -14.37 -1.03
N PRO A 325 -21.51 -13.24 -1.69
CA PRO A 325 -22.21 -13.00 -2.94
C PRO A 325 -21.88 -14.14 -3.91
N GLY A 326 -22.92 -14.88 -4.31
CA GLY A 326 -22.76 -15.96 -5.28
C GLY A 326 -22.19 -15.43 -6.58
N VAL A 327 -21.50 -16.29 -7.34
CA VAL A 327 -20.90 -15.99 -8.65
C VAL A 327 -21.85 -15.21 -9.56
N ALA A 328 -23.16 -15.54 -9.55
CA ALA A 328 -24.18 -14.82 -10.31
C ALA A 328 -24.27 -13.33 -9.94
N ARG A 329 -23.98 -12.95 -8.71
CA ARG A 329 -24.03 -11.56 -8.23
C ARG A 329 -22.72 -10.82 -8.50
N GLN A 330 -21.59 -11.51 -8.47
CA GLN A 330 -20.31 -10.97 -8.94
C GLN A 330 -20.38 -10.68 -10.46
N VAL A 331 -20.95 -11.60 -11.22
CA VAL A 331 -21.23 -11.43 -12.65
C VAL A 331 -22.20 -10.26 -12.88
N TRP A 332 -23.24 -10.11 -12.03
CA TRP A 332 -24.19 -8.99 -12.14
C TRP A 332 -23.51 -7.63 -11.87
N ASN A 333 -22.59 -7.54 -10.92
CA ASN A 333 -21.86 -6.30 -10.66
C ASN A 333 -20.93 -5.90 -11.83
N VAL A 334 -20.37 -6.89 -12.54
CA VAL A 334 -19.56 -6.64 -13.76
C VAL A 334 -20.43 -6.29 -14.96
N ILE A 335 -21.64 -6.89 -15.07
CA ILE A 335 -22.55 -6.76 -16.22
C ILE A 335 -23.61 -5.69 -15.99
N GLY A 336 -23.84 -5.26 -14.78
CA GLY A 336 -25.04 -4.62 -14.23
C GLY A 336 -25.38 -3.20 -14.69
N SER A 337 -24.78 -2.65 -15.74
CA SER A 337 -25.37 -1.48 -16.35
C SER A 337 -26.45 -1.91 -17.36
N PRO A 338 -27.63 -1.28 -17.37
CA PRO A 338 -28.66 -1.57 -18.35
C PRO A 338 -28.16 -1.50 -19.80
N LYS A 339 -27.19 -0.63 -20.09
CA LYS A 339 -26.54 -0.51 -21.39
C LYS A 339 -25.68 -1.73 -21.74
N ARG A 340 -24.97 -2.32 -20.81
CA ARG A 340 -24.16 -3.53 -21.04
C ARG A 340 -25.04 -4.77 -21.19
N LEU A 341 -26.12 -4.87 -20.43
CA LEU A 341 -27.10 -5.93 -20.55
C LEU A 341 -27.77 -5.86 -21.94
N ALA A 342 -28.16 -4.68 -22.41
CA ALA A 342 -28.71 -4.48 -23.75
C ALA A 342 -27.69 -4.87 -24.83
N ALA A 343 -26.41 -4.47 -24.69
CA ALA A 343 -25.36 -4.85 -25.63
C ALA A 343 -25.11 -6.36 -25.67
N LEU A 344 -25.13 -7.05 -24.55
CA LEU A 344 -24.99 -8.51 -24.46
C LEU A 344 -26.22 -9.22 -25.05
N ALA A 345 -27.41 -8.71 -24.80
CA ALA A 345 -28.64 -9.25 -25.39
C ALA A 345 -28.63 -9.10 -26.93
N ILE A 346 -28.22 -7.95 -27.43
CA ILE A 346 -28.06 -7.71 -28.89
C ILE A 346 -26.98 -8.66 -29.45
N ALA A 347 -25.84 -8.80 -28.79
CA ALA A 347 -24.80 -9.71 -29.26
C ALA A 347 -25.27 -11.18 -29.28
N ALA A 348 -26.06 -11.62 -28.29
CA ALA A 348 -26.64 -12.95 -28.24
C ALA A 348 -27.67 -13.18 -29.37
N ILE A 349 -28.50 -12.16 -29.68
CA ILE A 349 -29.45 -12.23 -30.78
C ILE A 349 -28.72 -12.30 -32.14
N VAL A 350 -27.72 -11.45 -32.36
CA VAL A 350 -26.88 -11.46 -33.56
C VAL A 350 -26.18 -12.80 -33.74
N TYR A 351 -25.61 -13.35 -32.67
CA TYR A 351 -24.97 -14.67 -32.69
C TYR A 351 -25.99 -15.77 -33.05
N SER A 352 -27.17 -15.75 -32.46
CA SER A 352 -28.22 -16.73 -32.72
C SER A 352 -28.71 -16.67 -34.20
N VAL A 353 -28.86 -15.47 -34.74
CA VAL A 353 -29.24 -15.27 -36.17
C VAL A 353 -28.12 -15.77 -37.08
N LEU A 354 -26.86 -15.51 -36.78
CA LEU A 354 -25.71 -16.01 -37.54
C LEU A 354 -25.65 -17.54 -37.55
N VAL A 355 -25.85 -18.16 -36.40
CA VAL A 355 -25.85 -19.62 -36.25
C VAL A 355 -27.03 -20.23 -37.06
N ALA A 356 -28.21 -19.64 -36.97
CA ALA A 356 -29.37 -20.07 -37.75
C ALA A 356 -29.13 -19.92 -39.25
N ALA A 357 -28.58 -18.81 -39.70
CA ALA A 357 -28.27 -18.58 -41.14
C ALA A 357 -27.22 -19.58 -41.65
N ILE A 358 -26.20 -19.91 -40.84
CA ILE A 358 -25.22 -20.94 -41.19
C ILE A 358 -25.87 -22.31 -41.25
N ALA A 359 -26.74 -22.64 -40.30
CA ALA A 359 -27.47 -23.92 -40.31
C ALA A 359 -28.41 -24.09 -41.53
N VAL A 360 -29.10 -23.02 -41.90
CA VAL A 360 -29.96 -23.01 -43.13
C VAL A 360 -29.10 -23.18 -44.39
N ARG A 361 -27.97 -22.46 -44.51
CA ARG A 361 -27.06 -22.63 -45.66
C ARG A 361 -26.44 -24.04 -45.70
N TRP A 362 -26.23 -24.66 -44.59
CA TRP A 362 -25.67 -26.01 -44.51
C TRP A 362 -26.69 -27.06 -44.92
N ARG A 363 -27.98 -26.85 -44.54
CA ARG A 363 -29.10 -27.71 -44.98
C ARG A 363 -29.39 -27.59 -46.48
N ALA A 364 -29.30 -26.39 -47.03
CA ALA A 364 -29.52 -26.15 -48.49
C ALA A 364 -28.39 -26.70 -49.37
N LYS A 365 -27.26 -27.10 -48.83
CA LYS A 365 -26.12 -27.69 -49.54
C LYS A 365 -26.01 -29.22 -49.40
N ARG A 366 -26.93 -29.87 -48.73
CA ARG A 366 -26.99 -31.34 -48.70
C ARG A 366 -27.84 -31.81 -49.87
N PRO A 367 -27.29 -32.69 -50.76
CA PRO A 367 -28.01 -33.25 -51.91
C PRO A 367 -29.20 -34.11 -51.48
#